data_3207d3e2b64f8940b2af6cd1459b47b0
#
_entry.id   3207d3e2b64f8940b2af6cd1459b47b0
#
_cell.length_a   1.000
_cell.length_b   1.000
_cell.length_c   1.000
_cell.angle_alpha   90.00
_cell.angle_beta   90.00
_cell.angle_gamma   90.00
#
_symmetry.space_group_name_H-M   'P 1'
#
loop_
_entity.id
_entity.type
_entity.pdbx_description
1 polymer ?
#
loop_
_entity_poly.entity_id
_entity_poly.type
_entity_poly.pdbx_seq_one_letter_code
_entity_poly.pdbx_strand_id
1 'polypeptide(L)'
;MLTTKANYLADFLGYEVHIITARQRGRKEFFPISERIVRHDLDANDRVFLFKYRKRLDSLLGRIRPDITVTVCDNGLYAVTKCTDGSVKLGEFHFSHEKFIMKYGSNVFGKIYAAFRTKRLENAVRKLDRFVVLTKADKEDWLKVRPGVEQIYNPLSFVSQEVSPLTRKRCIAVGRLESQKNFKDLITAWKTVDGRHHDWTLSIYGRGSLKDALQNQINDMGMQGKVVLEGSTGNVRKEMLNSSCLILTSKYEGFGMVILEAMEAGLPIVSYDCPKGPSELVTIGANGYLAKVGDTMTLAQGICSVISNEELRKRFGAESKRRAGDFTLEKTMKKWDYLFKGCKSKP
;
A
#
# COMPACT_ATOMS: atom_id res chain seq x y z
N MET A 1 -5.55 -4.37 -5.93
CA MET A 1 -4.41 -5.34 -5.94
C MET A 1 -4.88 -6.79 -5.97
N LEU A 2 -5.68 -7.29 -5.02
CA LEU A 2 -6.17 -8.67 -5.04
C LEU A 2 -6.88 -9.01 -6.36
N THR A 3 -7.91 -8.23 -6.73
CA THR A 3 -8.68 -8.42 -7.97
C THR A 3 -7.80 -8.36 -9.22
N THR A 4 -6.87 -7.44 -9.31
CA THR A 4 -5.94 -7.30 -10.45
C THR A 4 -5.10 -8.57 -10.64
N LYS A 5 -4.54 -9.11 -9.55
CA LYS A 5 -3.77 -10.36 -9.58
C LYS A 5 -4.65 -11.57 -9.90
N ALA A 6 -5.82 -11.66 -9.27
CA ALA A 6 -6.76 -12.75 -9.49
C ALA A 6 -7.25 -12.80 -10.94
N ASN A 7 -7.62 -11.64 -11.51
CA ASN A 7 -8.00 -11.56 -12.93
C ASN A 7 -6.85 -12.01 -13.84
N TYR A 8 -5.62 -11.56 -13.58
CA TYR A 8 -4.48 -11.96 -14.40
C TYR A 8 -4.21 -13.48 -14.34
N LEU A 9 -4.33 -14.08 -13.16
CA LEU A 9 -4.19 -15.53 -13.00
C LEU A 9 -5.24 -16.29 -13.81
N ALA A 10 -6.50 -15.85 -13.76
CA ALA A 10 -7.60 -16.52 -14.42
C ALA A 10 -7.60 -16.28 -15.95
N ASP A 11 -7.38 -15.02 -16.38
CA ASP A 11 -7.58 -14.62 -17.78
C ASP A 11 -6.37 -14.90 -18.66
N PHE A 12 -5.14 -14.80 -18.11
CA PHE A 12 -3.89 -14.86 -18.87
C PHE A 12 -3.03 -16.08 -18.55
N LEU A 13 -3.09 -16.60 -17.31
CA LEU A 13 -2.27 -17.74 -16.91
C LEU A 13 -3.05 -19.06 -16.79
N GLY A 14 -4.38 -19.02 -16.99
CA GLY A 14 -5.24 -20.21 -17.05
C GLY A 14 -5.45 -20.92 -15.71
N TYR A 15 -5.20 -20.24 -14.58
CA TYR A 15 -5.52 -20.79 -13.26
C TYR A 15 -7.02 -20.82 -13.01
N GLU A 16 -7.51 -21.87 -12.37
CA GLU A 16 -8.84 -21.87 -11.75
C GLU A 16 -8.74 -21.04 -10.46
N VAL A 17 -9.45 -19.91 -10.40
CA VAL A 17 -9.32 -18.95 -9.30
C VAL A 17 -10.64 -18.85 -8.55
N HIS A 18 -10.56 -19.03 -7.23
CA HIS A 18 -11.65 -18.84 -6.29
C HIS A 18 -11.35 -17.66 -5.36
N ILE A 19 -12.27 -16.71 -5.26
CA ILE A 19 -12.18 -15.62 -4.27
C ILE A 19 -13.16 -15.91 -3.14
N ILE A 20 -12.62 -16.01 -1.92
CA ILE A 20 -13.42 -16.27 -0.71
C ILE A 20 -13.45 -14.99 0.14
N THR A 21 -14.64 -14.45 0.37
CA THR A 21 -14.87 -13.30 1.24
C THR A 21 -15.49 -13.74 2.57
N ALA A 22 -15.14 -13.04 3.65
CA ALA A 22 -15.72 -13.32 4.95
C ALA A 22 -17.17 -12.84 5.04
N ARG A 23 -17.48 -11.68 4.42
CA ARG A 23 -18.80 -11.01 4.48
C ARG A 23 -18.94 -10.00 3.35
N GLN A 24 -19.42 -10.43 2.22
CA GLN A 24 -19.73 -9.54 1.09
C GLN A 24 -21.07 -8.82 1.33
N ARG A 25 -22.07 -9.52 1.91
CA ARG A 25 -23.40 -8.96 2.26
C ARG A 25 -24.11 -8.34 1.05
N GLY A 26 -23.99 -8.92 -0.12
CA GLY A 26 -24.61 -8.40 -1.34
C GLY A 26 -24.04 -7.06 -1.86
N ARG A 27 -22.94 -6.54 -1.26
CA ARG A 27 -22.30 -5.32 -1.75
C ARG A 27 -21.68 -5.57 -3.11
N LYS A 28 -21.87 -4.61 -4.03
CA LYS A 28 -21.20 -4.65 -5.33
C LYS A 28 -19.69 -4.54 -5.15
N GLU A 29 -18.97 -5.17 -6.04
CA GLU A 29 -17.52 -5.07 -6.12
C GLU A 29 -17.11 -3.64 -6.49
N PHE A 30 -16.06 -3.15 -5.85
CA PHE A 30 -15.50 -1.84 -6.18
C PHE A 30 -14.64 -1.89 -7.46
N PHE A 31 -13.99 -3.03 -7.69
CA PHE A 31 -13.19 -3.28 -8.90
C PHE A 31 -13.80 -4.43 -9.69
N PRO A 32 -13.74 -4.40 -11.03
CA PRO A 32 -14.24 -5.48 -11.86
C PRO A 32 -13.49 -6.79 -11.56
N ILE A 33 -14.24 -7.87 -11.47
CA ILE A 33 -13.74 -9.25 -11.28
C ILE A 33 -14.08 -10.03 -12.54
N SER A 34 -13.11 -10.78 -13.08
CA SER A 34 -13.30 -11.63 -14.24
C SER A 34 -14.43 -12.65 -14.00
N GLU A 35 -15.23 -12.91 -15.04
CA GLU A 35 -16.30 -13.91 -15.01
C GLU A 35 -15.77 -15.34 -14.85
N ARG A 36 -14.48 -15.57 -15.14
CA ARG A 36 -13.81 -16.86 -14.93
C ARG A 36 -13.53 -17.15 -13.45
N ILE A 37 -13.70 -16.16 -12.57
CA ILE A 37 -13.40 -16.30 -11.14
C ILE A 37 -14.66 -16.75 -10.39
N VAL A 38 -14.57 -17.86 -9.69
CA VAL A 38 -15.64 -18.34 -8.80
C VAL A 38 -15.58 -17.59 -7.47
N ARG A 39 -16.74 -17.06 -7.04
CA ARG A 39 -16.83 -16.24 -5.81
C ARG A 39 -17.61 -16.95 -4.73
N HIS A 40 -17.11 -16.89 -3.52
CA HIS A 40 -17.75 -17.46 -2.33
C HIS A 40 -17.83 -16.40 -1.21
N ASP A 41 -18.99 -16.31 -0.57
CA ASP A 41 -19.13 -15.54 0.67
C ASP A 41 -19.40 -16.50 1.84
N LEU A 42 -18.55 -16.43 2.85
CA LEU A 42 -18.69 -17.27 4.04
C LEU A 42 -19.82 -16.81 4.96
N ASP A 43 -20.36 -15.61 4.75
CA ASP A 43 -21.38 -14.96 5.59
C ASP A 43 -21.11 -15.17 7.09
N ALA A 44 -19.89 -14.91 7.51
CA ALA A 44 -19.46 -15.10 8.90
C ALA A 44 -19.94 -13.94 9.79
N ASN A 45 -20.77 -14.23 10.79
CA ASN A 45 -21.36 -13.24 11.69
C ASN A 45 -20.39 -12.78 12.79
N ASP A 46 -20.53 -11.52 13.26
CA ASP A 46 -19.55 -10.79 14.09
C ASP A 46 -19.26 -11.37 15.49
N ARG A 47 -20.26 -11.87 16.18
CA ARG A 47 -20.13 -12.24 17.61
C ARG A 47 -19.32 -13.51 17.89
N VAL A 48 -19.13 -14.38 16.90
CA VAL A 48 -18.35 -15.64 17.01
C VAL A 48 -17.47 -15.80 15.77
N PHE A 49 -17.00 -14.66 15.25
CA PHE A 49 -16.36 -14.53 13.95
C PHE A 49 -15.24 -15.55 13.70
N LEU A 50 -14.26 -15.63 14.59
CA LEU A 50 -13.08 -16.47 14.33
C LEU A 50 -13.37 -17.97 14.27
N PHE A 51 -14.27 -18.48 15.12
CA PHE A 51 -14.56 -19.92 15.16
C PHE A 51 -15.47 -20.36 14.01
N LYS A 52 -16.58 -19.63 13.79
CA LYS A 52 -17.51 -19.92 12.69
C LYS A 52 -16.83 -19.68 11.33
N TYR A 53 -16.03 -18.60 11.22
CA TYR A 53 -15.25 -18.30 10.03
C TYR A 53 -14.33 -19.47 9.67
N ARG A 54 -13.51 -19.93 10.62
CA ARG A 54 -12.60 -21.05 10.38
C ARG A 54 -13.35 -22.31 9.95
N LYS A 55 -14.42 -22.71 10.65
CA LYS A 55 -15.18 -23.93 10.33
C LYS A 55 -15.78 -23.87 8.91
N ARG A 56 -16.37 -22.73 8.54
CA ARG A 56 -16.94 -22.52 7.20
C ARG A 56 -15.85 -22.50 6.12
N LEU A 57 -14.70 -21.85 6.40
CA LEU A 57 -13.57 -21.81 5.51
C LEU A 57 -13.00 -23.23 5.28
N ASP A 58 -12.76 -24.00 6.32
CA ASP A 58 -12.23 -25.35 6.24
C ASP A 58 -13.18 -26.27 5.46
N SER A 59 -14.46 -26.23 5.75
CA SER A 59 -15.49 -26.96 4.98
C SER A 59 -15.54 -26.57 3.51
N LEU A 60 -15.41 -25.28 3.19
CA LEU A 60 -15.40 -24.80 1.81
C LEU A 60 -14.13 -25.25 1.07
N LEU A 61 -12.97 -25.10 1.70
CA LEU A 61 -11.70 -25.55 1.13
C LEU A 61 -11.66 -27.05 0.91
N GLY A 62 -12.24 -27.86 1.82
CA GLY A 62 -12.39 -29.29 1.65
C GLY A 62 -13.29 -29.71 0.47
N ARG A 63 -14.24 -28.85 0.05
CA ARG A 63 -15.06 -29.04 -1.15
C ARG A 63 -14.36 -28.60 -2.43
N ILE A 64 -13.68 -27.45 -2.39
CA ILE A 64 -12.94 -26.91 -3.55
C ILE A 64 -11.69 -27.74 -3.83
N ARG A 65 -11.00 -28.23 -2.79
CA ARG A 65 -9.70 -28.93 -2.85
C ARG A 65 -8.66 -28.15 -3.67
N PRO A 66 -8.37 -26.88 -3.31
CA PRO A 66 -7.42 -26.10 -4.08
C PRO A 66 -5.99 -26.63 -3.86
N ASP A 67 -5.13 -26.49 -4.88
CA ASP A 67 -3.68 -26.74 -4.72
C ASP A 67 -3.04 -25.74 -3.76
N ILE A 68 -3.44 -24.47 -3.86
CA ILE A 68 -2.86 -23.34 -3.11
C ILE A 68 -3.97 -22.48 -2.51
N THR A 69 -3.86 -22.21 -1.22
CA THR A 69 -4.71 -21.22 -0.54
C THR A 69 -3.89 -20.00 -0.17
N VAL A 70 -4.21 -18.83 -0.78
CA VAL A 70 -3.54 -17.55 -0.51
C VAL A 70 -4.37 -16.72 0.45
N THR A 71 -3.76 -16.16 1.49
CA THR A 71 -4.39 -15.21 2.40
C THR A 71 -3.65 -13.88 2.45
N VAL A 72 -4.39 -12.77 2.40
CA VAL A 72 -3.84 -11.40 2.35
C VAL A 72 -4.11 -10.59 3.62
N CYS A 73 -4.67 -11.19 4.66
CA CYS A 73 -5.04 -10.49 5.89
C CYS A 73 -4.75 -11.31 7.15
N ASP A 74 -4.58 -10.62 8.29
CA ASP A 74 -4.25 -11.26 9.57
C ASP A 74 -5.28 -12.31 10.02
N ASN A 75 -6.56 -11.96 9.96
CA ASN A 75 -7.63 -12.88 10.38
C ASN A 75 -7.69 -14.11 9.47
N GLY A 76 -7.53 -13.92 8.16
CA GLY A 76 -7.40 -14.99 7.20
C GLY A 76 -6.21 -15.90 7.51
N LEU A 77 -5.06 -15.29 7.83
CA LEU A 77 -3.82 -16.00 8.16
C LEU A 77 -4.01 -16.91 9.38
N TYR A 78 -4.62 -16.40 10.47
CA TYR A 78 -4.91 -17.23 11.65
C TYR A 78 -5.92 -18.36 11.40
N ALA A 79 -6.81 -18.21 10.42
CA ALA A 79 -7.77 -19.23 10.07
C ALA A 79 -7.17 -20.28 9.14
N VAL A 80 -6.53 -19.84 8.05
CA VAL A 80 -5.94 -20.70 7.00
C VAL A 80 -4.89 -21.66 7.57
N THR A 81 -4.05 -21.19 8.51
CA THR A 81 -3.04 -22.03 9.18
C THR A 81 -3.61 -23.15 10.07
N LYS A 82 -4.93 -23.21 10.22
CA LYS A 82 -5.65 -24.24 10.97
C LYS A 82 -6.56 -25.10 10.10
N CYS A 83 -6.63 -24.84 8.81
CA CYS A 83 -7.39 -25.63 7.85
C CYS A 83 -6.59 -26.86 7.45
N THR A 84 -7.28 -27.99 7.23
CA THR A 84 -6.70 -29.32 6.99
C THR A 84 -7.04 -29.89 5.61
N ASP A 85 -7.39 -29.01 4.67
CA ASP A 85 -7.81 -29.33 3.31
C ASP A 85 -6.70 -29.82 2.37
N GLY A 86 -5.45 -29.91 2.85
CA GLY A 86 -4.28 -30.41 2.07
C GLY A 86 -3.62 -29.34 1.19
N SER A 87 -4.23 -28.20 0.91
CA SER A 87 -3.63 -27.15 0.05
C SER A 87 -2.36 -26.54 0.67
N VAL A 88 -1.47 -26.06 -0.17
CA VAL A 88 -0.31 -25.24 0.23
C VAL A 88 -0.81 -23.92 0.80
N LYS A 89 -0.48 -23.60 2.05
CA LYS A 89 -0.88 -22.38 2.75
C LYS A 89 0.12 -21.27 2.50
N LEU A 90 -0.28 -20.27 1.73
CA LEU A 90 0.54 -19.11 1.40
C LEU A 90 -0.02 -17.85 2.04
N GLY A 91 0.82 -17.11 2.76
CA GLY A 91 0.48 -15.80 3.29
C GLY A 91 1.12 -14.69 2.46
N GLU A 92 0.32 -13.72 2.01
CA GLU A 92 0.81 -12.48 1.43
C GLU A 92 0.59 -11.34 2.42
N PHE A 93 1.66 -10.66 2.84
CA PHE A 93 1.60 -9.68 3.91
C PHE A 93 1.75 -8.26 3.38
N HIS A 94 0.70 -7.47 3.51
CA HIS A 94 0.60 -6.11 2.98
C HIS A 94 0.94 -5.00 3.99
N PHE A 95 1.53 -5.36 5.12
CA PHE A 95 1.85 -4.44 6.20
C PHE A 95 3.31 -4.60 6.62
N SER A 96 3.85 -3.64 7.37
CA SER A 96 5.14 -3.81 8.03
C SER A 96 5.07 -4.83 9.17
N HIS A 97 6.16 -5.56 9.41
CA HIS A 97 6.35 -6.41 10.60
C HIS A 97 6.06 -5.63 11.90
N GLU A 98 6.45 -4.36 11.94
CA GLU A 98 6.29 -3.46 13.08
C GLU A 98 4.89 -2.86 13.24
N LYS A 99 3.91 -3.24 12.42
CA LYS A 99 2.58 -2.59 12.38
C LYS A 99 1.88 -2.45 13.72
N PHE A 100 2.05 -3.43 14.63
CA PHE A 100 1.38 -3.39 15.92
C PHE A 100 2.03 -2.41 16.88
N ILE A 101 3.37 -2.31 16.88
CA ILE A 101 4.08 -1.31 17.71
C ILE A 101 3.79 0.11 17.20
N MET A 102 3.75 0.30 15.89
CA MET A 102 3.38 1.58 15.28
C MET A 102 1.95 2.00 15.62
N LYS A 103 1.03 1.03 15.69
CA LYS A 103 -0.38 1.30 15.95
C LYS A 103 -0.71 1.49 17.42
N TYR A 104 -0.09 0.74 18.31
CA TYR A 104 -0.45 0.66 19.72
C TYR A 104 0.65 1.08 20.68
N GLY A 105 1.87 1.27 20.22
CA GLY A 105 3.07 1.46 21.06
C GLY A 105 3.23 2.82 21.71
N SER A 106 2.19 3.67 21.80
CA SER A 106 2.25 5.02 22.37
C SER A 106 2.50 5.05 23.90
N ASN A 107 2.18 3.96 24.60
CA ASN A 107 2.39 3.83 26.04
C ASN A 107 2.83 2.40 26.40
N VAL A 108 3.18 2.16 27.67
CA VAL A 108 3.70 0.88 28.16
C VAL A 108 2.72 -0.28 27.90
N PHE A 109 1.45 -0.10 28.25
CA PHE A 109 0.42 -1.13 28.03
C PHE A 109 0.22 -1.42 26.52
N GLY A 110 0.22 -0.39 25.70
CA GLY A 110 0.16 -0.52 24.24
C GLY A 110 1.37 -1.27 23.67
N LYS A 111 2.57 -1.05 24.18
CA LYS A 111 3.78 -1.79 23.81
C LYS A 111 3.68 -3.27 24.15
N ILE A 112 3.21 -3.61 25.36
CA ILE A 112 2.98 -5.01 25.79
C ILE A 112 1.94 -5.69 24.88
N TYR A 113 0.81 -5.02 24.62
CA TYR A 113 -0.22 -5.51 23.71
C TYR A 113 0.30 -5.69 22.28
N ALA A 114 1.08 -4.75 21.78
CA ALA A 114 1.72 -4.84 20.47
C ALA A 114 2.66 -6.03 20.38
N ALA A 115 3.51 -6.24 21.40
CA ALA A 115 4.43 -7.37 21.45
C ALA A 115 3.67 -8.71 21.45
N PHE A 116 2.60 -8.83 22.22
CA PHE A 116 1.73 -10.01 22.20
C PHE A 116 1.12 -10.27 20.82
N ARG A 117 0.60 -9.22 20.18
CA ARG A 117 0.02 -9.31 18.83
C ARG A 117 1.07 -9.68 17.77
N THR A 118 2.27 -9.13 17.85
CA THR A 118 3.40 -9.46 16.97
C THR A 118 3.78 -10.94 17.14
N LYS A 119 3.97 -11.41 18.37
CA LYS A 119 4.31 -12.82 18.66
C LYS A 119 3.25 -13.79 18.14
N ARG A 120 1.97 -13.43 18.31
CA ARG A 120 0.86 -14.23 17.77
C ARG A 120 0.90 -14.29 16.23
N LEU A 121 1.21 -13.18 15.56
CA LEU A 121 1.35 -13.13 14.11
C LEU A 121 2.54 -13.98 13.63
N GLU A 122 3.70 -13.83 14.27
CA GLU A 122 4.89 -14.63 13.96
C GLU A 122 4.64 -16.13 14.10
N ASN A 123 3.95 -16.54 15.17
CA ASN A 123 3.61 -17.95 15.38
C ASN A 123 2.65 -18.50 14.30
N ALA A 124 1.79 -17.66 13.75
CA ALA A 124 0.93 -18.05 12.64
C ALA A 124 1.72 -18.10 11.31
N VAL A 125 2.61 -17.15 11.07
CA VAL A 125 3.47 -17.11 9.87
C VAL A 125 4.41 -18.31 9.82
N ARG A 126 4.94 -18.80 10.97
CA ARG A 126 5.76 -20.01 11.03
C ARG A 126 5.03 -21.28 10.57
N LYS A 127 3.69 -21.28 10.60
CA LYS A 127 2.86 -22.44 10.18
C LYS A 127 2.48 -22.41 8.70
N LEU A 128 2.81 -21.35 7.98
CA LEU A 128 2.58 -21.27 6.54
C LEU A 128 3.62 -22.09 5.76
N ASP A 129 3.24 -22.64 4.63
CA ASP A 129 4.16 -23.30 3.72
C ASP A 129 5.02 -22.28 2.96
N ARG A 130 4.41 -21.17 2.53
CA ARG A 130 5.04 -20.04 1.84
C ARG A 130 4.63 -18.72 2.45
N PHE A 131 5.52 -17.76 2.43
CA PHE A 131 5.25 -16.42 2.94
C PHE A 131 5.87 -15.35 2.06
N VAL A 132 5.04 -14.43 1.56
CA VAL A 132 5.42 -13.35 0.65
C VAL A 132 5.23 -12.02 1.34
N VAL A 133 6.23 -11.16 1.22
CA VAL A 133 6.23 -9.77 1.69
C VAL A 133 6.47 -8.81 0.52
N LEU A 134 6.12 -7.54 0.69
CA LEU A 134 6.14 -6.57 -0.40
C LEU A 134 7.48 -5.86 -0.57
N THR A 135 8.33 -5.79 0.45
CA THR A 135 9.56 -5.01 0.44
C THR A 135 10.77 -5.85 0.84
N LYS A 136 11.97 -5.44 0.41
CA LYS A 136 13.22 -6.08 0.81
C LYS A 136 13.44 -5.93 2.31
N ALA A 137 13.16 -4.74 2.84
CA ALA A 137 13.31 -4.45 4.26
C ALA A 137 12.38 -5.31 5.13
N ASP A 138 11.12 -5.57 4.70
CA ASP A 138 10.25 -6.52 5.40
C ASP A 138 10.77 -7.97 5.28
N LYS A 139 11.33 -8.35 4.13
CA LYS A 139 11.94 -9.67 3.96
C LYS A 139 13.05 -9.89 5.00
N GLU A 140 13.93 -8.92 5.19
CA GLU A 140 15.00 -9.00 6.19
C GLU A 140 14.46 -9.20 7.60
N ASP A 141 13.42 -8.47 7.99
CA ASP A 141 12.80 -8.64 9.31
C ASP A 141 12.12 -9.98 9.48
N TRP A 142 11.38 -10.45 8.48
CA TRP A 142 10.70 -11.73 8.55
C TRP A 142 11.64 -12.94 8.43
N LEU A 143 12.81 -12.78 7.81
CA LEU A 143 13.87 -13.83 7.82
C LEU A 143 14.39 -14.11 9.24
N LYS A 144 14.33 -13.15 10.17
CA LYS A 144 14.62 -13.35 11.60
C LYS A 144 13.56 -14.23 12.28
N VAL A 145 12.37 -14.33 11.71
CA VAL A 145 11.23 -15.10 12.24
C VAL A 145 11.16 -16.50 11.65
N ARG A 146 11.35 -16.62 10.33
CA ARG A 146 11.32 -17.89 9.60
C ARG A 146 12.20 -17.86 8.35
N PRO A 147 12.78 -19.00 7.92
CA PRO A 147 13.42 -19.09 6.61
C PRO A 147 12.39 -19.12 5.47
N GLY A 148 12.85 -18.92 4.22
CA GLY A 148 12.03 -19.07 3.03
C GLY A 148 10.99 -17.97 2.86
N VAL A 149 11.33 -16.73 3.23
CA VAL A 149 10.49 -15.54 2.97
C VAL A 149 10.76 -15.04 1.55
N GLU A 150 9.71 -14.99 0.76
CA GLU A 150 9.77 -14.45 -0.62
C GLU A 150 9.45 -12.95 -0.63
N GLN A 151 10.06 -12.22 -1.57
CA GLN A 151 9.73 -10.81 -1.76
C GLN A 151 9.17 -10.63 -3.18
N ILE A 152 7.91 -10.19 -3.25
CA ILE A 152 7.24 -9.87 -4.51
C ILE A 152 6.53 -8.53 -4.33
N TYR A 153 6.93 -7.53 -5.12
CA TYR A 153 6.30 -6.20 -5.10
C TYR A 153 4.84 -6.25 -5.54
N ASN A 154 4.05 -5.31 -5.06
CA ASN A 154 2.75 -5.05 -5.67
C ASN A 154 2.94 -4.49 -7.07
N PRO A 155 2.12 -4.92 -8.05
CA PRO A 155 2.17 -4.36 -9.39
C PRO A 155 1.53 -2.98 -9.44
N LEU A 156 1.84 -2.23 -10.49
CA LEU A 156 1.09 -1.04 -10.88
C LEU A 156 -0.41 -1.36 -11.02
N SER A 157 -1.24 -0.44 -10.58
CA SER A 157 -2.70 -0.54 -10.73
C SER A 157 -3.15 -0.32 -12.18
N PHE A 158 -2.35 0.44 -12.94
CA PHE A 158 -2.58 0.76 -14.35
C PHE A 158 -1.23 1.12 -15.01
N VAL A 159 -1.17 0.96 -16.32
CA VAL A 159 -0.05 1.43 -17.17
C VAL A 159 -0.61 2.42 -18.20
N SER A 160 0.08 3.52 -18.44
CA SER A 160 -0.33 4.56 -19.37
C SER A 160 0.85 5.13 -20.13
N GLN A 161 0.61 5.57 -21.36
CA GLN A 161 1.57 6.37 -22.12
C GLN A 161 1.58 7.85 -21.68
N GLU A 162 0.49 8.34 -21.09
CA GLU A 162 0.41 9.72 -20.63
C GLU A 162 1.20 9.93 -19.34
N VAL A 163 1.98 11.00 -19.31
CA VAL A 163 2.68 11.52 -18.14
C VAL A 163 2.31 12.97 -17.87
N SER A 164 2.50 13.41 -16.63
CA SER A 164 2.32 14.82 -16.31
C SER A 164 3.31 15.69 -17.10
N PRO A 165 2.85 16.83 -17.67
CA PRO A 165 3.74 17.79 -18.29
C PRO A 165 4.61 18.53 -17.27
N LEU A 166 4.36 18.38 -15.97
CA LEU A 166 5.07 19.00 -14.86
C LEU A 166 5.10 20.55 -14.87
N THR A 167 4.14 21.16 -15.57
CA THR A 167 4.04 22.63 -15.74
C THR A 167 3.08 23.28 -14.76
N ARG A 168 2.18 22.50 -14.16
CA ARG A 168 1.22 22.99 -13.17
C ARG A 168 1.93 23.33 -11.86
N LYS A 169 1.74 24.52 -11.33
CA LYS A 169 2.26 24.93 -10.02
C LYS A 169 1.43 24.32 -8.88
N ARG A 170 1.30 22.99 -8.91
CA ARG A 170 0.53 22.19 -7.97
C ARG A 170 1.28 20.94 -7.53
N CYS A 171 1.42 20.76 -6.24
CA CYS A 171 1.81 19.50 -5.62
C CYS A 171 0.57 18.73 -5.17
N ILE A 172 0.65 17.40 -5.15
CA ILE A 172 -0.43 16.51 -4.74
C ILE A 172 -0.01 15.61 -3.58
N ALA A 173 -0.94 15.39 -2.65
CA ALA A 173 -0.84 14.34 -1.64
C ALA A 173 -2.15 13.55 -1.64
N VAL A 174 -2.05 12.21 -1.52
CA VAL A 174 -3.22 11.33 -1.59
C VAL A 174 -3.19 10.33 -0.45
N GLY A 175 -4.29 10.21 0.29
CA GLY A 175 -4.41 9.23 1.34
C GLY A 175 -5.56 9.49 2.30
N ARG A 176 -5.81 8.53 3.20
CA ARG A 176 -6.83 8.71 4.24
C ARG A 176 -6.44 9.86 5.18
N LEU A 177 -7.36 10.74 5.52
CA LEU A 177 -7.13 11.82 6.49
C LEU A 177 -7.10 11.25 7.92
N GLU A 178 -6.06 10.44 8.18
CA GLU A 178 -5.84 9.71 9.43
C GLU A 178 -4.40 9.94 9.93
N SER A 179 -4.17 9.69 11.21
CA SER A 179 -2.86 9.88 11.88
C SER A 179 -1.70 9.18 11.16
N GLN A 180 -1.96 8.06 10.47
CA GLN A 180 -0.96 7.34 9.69
C GLN A 180 -0.37 8.19 8.57
N LYS A 181 -1.19 8.93 7.83
CA LYS A 181 -0.76 9.74 6.66
C LYS A 181 -0.11 11.07 7.05
N ASN A 182 -0.30 11.49 8.30
CA ASN A 182 0.39 12.62 8.92
C ASN A 182 0.38 13.92 8.10
N PHE A 183 -0.77 14.25 7.52
CA PHE A 183 -0.95 15.50 6.77
C PHE A 183 -0.74 16.76 7.62
N LYS A 184 -0.77 16.62 8.95
CA LYS A 184 -0.42 17.71 9.86
C LYS A 184 1.00 18.23 9.62
N ASP A 185 1.98 17.32 9.50
CA ASP A 185 3.37 17.70 9.21
C ASP A 185 3.48 18.27 7.79
N LEU A 186 2.70 17.76 6.84
CA LEU A 186 2.70 18.27 5.47
C LEU A 186 2.24 19.73 5.40
N ILE A 187 1.16 20.08 6.11
CA ILE A 187 0.65 21.46 6.18
C ILE A 187 1.72 22.37 6.84
N THR A 188 2.37 21.89 7.89
CA THR A 188 3.48 22.61 8.56
C THR A 188 4.65 22.86 7.59
N ALA A 189 5.09 21.81 6.85
CA ALA A 189 6.15 21.95 5.86
C ALA A 189 5.76 22.89 4.72
N TRP A 190 4.49 22.85 4.30
CA TRP A 190 3.98 23.72 3.23
C TRP A 190 4.02 25.19 3.60
N LYS A 191 3.85 25.55 4.85
CA LYS A 191 4.04 26.96 5.32
C LYS A 191 5.43 27.49 4.99
N THR A 192 6.45 26.66 5.14
CA THR A 192 7.84 27.02 4.77
C THR A 192 8.00 27.12 3.25
N VAL A 193 7.34 26.22 2.50
CA VAL A 193 7.34 26.25 1.03
C VAL A 193 6.65 27.51 0.50
N ASP A 194 5.45 27.84 1.01
CA ASP A 194 4.69 29.03 0.60
C ASP A 194 5.49 30.31 0.85
N GLY A 195 6.26 30.41 1.92
CA GLY A 195 7.13 31.56 2.19
C GLY A 195 8.18 31.85 1.11
N ARG A 196 8.43 30.90 0.19
CA ARG A 196 9.40 31.03 -0.92
C ARG A 196 8.76 30.91 -2.31
N HIS A 197 7.61 30.26 -2.39
CA HIS A 197 6.93 29.87 -3.64
C HIS A 197 5.43 30.10 -3.54
N HIS A 198 5.01 31.36 -3.39
CA HIS A 198 3.61 31.76 -3.16
C HIS A 198 2.65 31.39 -4.29
N ASP A 199 3.16 31.12 -5.48
CA ASP A 199 2.36 30.75 -6.67
C ASP A 199 2.09 29.25 -6.80
N TRP A 200 2.60 28.45 -5.84
CA TRP A 200 2.34 27.03 -5.78
C TRP A 200 1.22 26.68 -4.80
N THR A 201 0.52 25.58 -5.09
CA THR A 201 -0.56 25.05 -4.24
C THR A 201 -0.33 23.59 -3.90
N LEU A 202 -0.91 23.15 -2.78
CA LEU A 202 -0.94 21.77 -2.33
C LEU A 202 -2.38 21.28 -2.32
N SER A 203 -2.69 20.27 -3.14
CA SER A 203 -3.99 19.58 -3.13
C SER A 203 -3.86 18.25 -2.36
N ILE A 204 -4.67 18.08 -1.31
CA ILE A 204 -4.73 16.86 -0.48
C ILE A 204 -6.02 16.12 -0.79
N TYR A 205 -5.91 14.94 -1.40
CA TYR A 205 -7.04 14.08 -1.74
C TYR A 205 -7.23 12.97 -0.71
N GLY A 206 -8.42 12.87 -0.16
CA GLY A 206 -8.80 11.81 0.76
C GLY A 206 -9.96 12.13 1.67
N ARG A 207 -10.35 11.14 2.46
CA ARG A 207 -11.35 11.25 3.55
C ARG A 207 -10.80 10.63 4.81
N GLY A 208 -11.30 11.05 5.96
CA GLY A 208 -10.92 10.48 7.26
C GLY A 208 -11.35 11.33 8.42
N SER A 209 -11.11 10.81 9.62
CA SER A 209 -11.56 11.40 10.87
C SER A 209 -10.88 12.74 11.20
N LEU A 210 -9.73 13.04 10.58
CA LEU A 210 -8.96 14.26 10.88
C LEU A 210 -9.30 15.43 9.96
N LYS A 211 -10.35 15.35 9.11
CA LYS A 211 -10.68 16.41 8.14
C LYS A 211 -10.79 17.79 8.81
N ASP A 212 -11.62 17.89 9.85
CA ASP A 212 -11.90 19.17 10.50
C ASP A 212 -10.67 19.71 11.25
N ALA A 213 -9.90 18.84 11.90
CA ALA A 213 -8.66 19.22 12.57
C ALA A 213 -7.59 19.75 11.57
N LEU A 214 -7.48 19.14 10.38
CA LEU A 214 -6.59 19.61 9.32
C LEU A 214 -7.07 20.93 8.73
N GLN A 215 -8.38 21.11 8.54
CA GLN A 215 -8.94 22.36 8.05
C GLN A 215 -8.70 23.51 9.04
N ASN A 216 -8.87 23.26 10.34
CA ASN A 216 -8.57 24.25 11.38
C ASN A 216 -7.07 24.60 11.34
N GLN A 217 -6.16 23.64 11.22
CA GLN A 217 -4.72 23.92 11.09
C GLN A 217 -4.42 24.78 9.85
N ILE A 218 -5.04 24.51 8.70
CA ILE A 218 -4.90 25.33 7.49
C ILE A 218 -5.34 26.77 7.76
N ASN A 219 -6.46 26.95 8.46
CA ASN A 219 -6.99 28.27 8.80
C ASN A 219 -6.08 29.02 9.80
N ASP A 220 -5.67 28.35 10.89
CA ASP A 220 -4.82 28.93 11.93
C ASP A 220 -3.43 29.34 11.41
N MET A 221 -2.93 28.63 10.40
CA MET A 221 -1.65 28.96 9.75
C MET A 221 -1.78 29.94 8.59
N GLY A 222 -2.99 30.41 8.25
CA GLY A 222 -3.23 31.32 7.12
C GLY A 222 -2.92 30.69 5.76
N MET A 223 -3.19 29.39 5.59
CA MET A 223 -2.87 28.63 4.38
C MET A 223 -4.09 28.38 3.48
N GLN A 224 -5.20 29.12 3.69
CA GLN A 224 -6.40 29.02 2.86
C GLN A 224 -6.05 29.35 1.38
N GLY A 225 -6.54 28.51 0.46
CA GLY A 225 -6.22 28.61 -0.96
C GLY A 225 -4.81 28.15 -1.36
N LYS A 226 -3.89 27.98 -0.40
CA LYS A 226 -2.55 27.42 -0.62
C LYS A 226 -2.51 25.93 -0.37
N VAL A 227 -3.23 25.46 0.64
CA VAL A 227 -3.47 24.04 0.94
C VAL A 227 -4.97 23.78 0.85
N VAL A 228 -5.37 22.84 0.00
CA VAL A 228 -6.77 22.52 -0.25
C VAL A 228 -7.05 21.06 0.08
N LEU A 229 -8.06 20.81 0.93
CA LEU A 229 -8.58 19.46 1.19
C LEU A 229 -9.67 19.15 0.15
N GLU A 230 -9.29 18.48 -0.93
CA GLU A 230 -10.13 18.24 -2.12
C GLU A 230 -11.23 17.17 -1.90
N GLY A 231 -11.16 16.43 -0.79
CA GLY A 231 -12.03 15.29 -0.59
C GLY A 231 -11.56 14.06 -1.38
N SER A 232 -12.47 13.12 -1.66
CA SER A 232 -12.13 11.93 -2.44
C SER A 232 -12.34 12.17 -3.92
N THR A 233 -11.45 11.66 -4.75
CA THR A 233 -11.61 11.62 -6.20
C THR A 233 -11.87 10.19 -6.68
N GLY A 234 -12.68 10.04 -7.72
CA GLY A 234 -12.85 8.79 -8.46
C GLY A 234 -11.73 8.52 -9.47
N ASN A 235 -10.86 9.50 -9.73
CA ASN A 235 -9.80 9.40 -10.71
C ASN A 235 -8.50 10.06 -10.21
N VAL A 236 -7.82 9.38 -9.31
CA VAL A 236 -6.53 9.83 -8.74
C VAL A 236 -5.50 10.06 -9.84
N ARG A 237 -5.49 9.23 -10.89
CA ARG A 237 -4.57 9.37 -12.00
C ARG A 237 -4.71 10.72 -12.70
N LYS A 238 -5.94 11.16 -13.00
CA LYS A 238 -6.19 12.47 -13.61
C LYS A 238 -5.62 13.60 -12.75
N GLU A 239 -5.77 13.50 -11.43
CA GLU A 239 -5.24 14.50 -10.51
C GLU A 239 -3.70 14.50 -10.47
N MET A 240 -3.07 13.32 -10.57
CA MET A 240 -1.62 13.19 -10.68
C MET A 240 -1.11 13.79 -11.99
N LEU A 241 -1.74 13.52 -13.13
CA LEU A 241 -1.38 14.12 -14.42
C LEU A 241 -1.49 15.66 -14.44
N ASN A 242 -2.36 16.21 -13.59
CA ASN A 242 -2.52 17.66 -13.40
C ASN A 242 -1.66 18.23 -12.25
N SER A 243 -0.64 17.50 -11.80
CA SER A 243 0.25 17.92 -10.73
C SER A 243 1.71 17.82 -11.16
N SER A 244 2.62 18.43 -10.42
CA SER A 244 4.04 18.47 -10.76
C SER A 244 4.96 17.78 -9.75
N CYS A 245 4.42 17.32 -8.61
CA CYS A 245 5.14 16.58 -7.58
C CYS A 245 4.17 15.84 -6.67
N LEU A 246 4.48 14.60 -6.29
CA LEU A 246 3.81 13.91 -5.19
C LEU A 246 4.55 14.13 -3.89
N ILE A 247 3.80 14.41 -2.82
CA ILE A 247 4.35 14.48 -1.46
C ILE A 247 3.70 13.41 -0.58
N LEU A 248 4.51 12.67 0.18
CA LEU A 248 4.05 11.66 1.13
C LEU A 248 4.66 11.88 2.51
N THR A 249 3.82 12.02 3.54
CA THR A 249 4.24 12.27 4.93
C THR A 249 3.86 11.14 5.88
N SER A 250 3.60 9.95 5.34
CA SER A 250 3.17 8.81 6.14
C SER A 250 4.18 8.46 7.24
N LYS A 251 3.67 8.08 8.41
CA LYS A 251 4.49 7.54 9.51
C LYS A 251 4.94 6.11 9.27
N TYR A 252 4.18 5.36 8.50
CA TYR A 252 4.47 3.99 8.07
C TYR A 252 3.64 3.62 6.84
N GLU A 253 4.20 2.77 6.00
CA GLU A 253 3.55 2.19 4.82
C GLU A 253 3.76 0.68 4.78
N GLY A 254 2.97 -0.02 3.97
CA GLY A 254 3.24 -1.42 3.63
C GLY A 254 4.07 -1.57 2.36
N PHE A 255 3.91 -0.60 1.42
CA PHE A 255 4.66 -0.53 0.17
C PHE A 255 4.68 0.89 -0.41
N GLY A 256 3.58 1.64 -0.27
CA GLY A 256 3.47 2.99 -0.84
C GLY A 256 2.88 3.00 -2.26
N MET A 257 1.74 2.34 -2.46
CA MET A 257 1.08 2.28 -3.77
C MET A 257 0.90 3.64 -4.44
N VAL A 258 0.60 4.68 -3.65
CA VAL A 258 0.43 6.04 -4.17
C VAL A 258 1.73 6.62 -4.75
N ILE A 259 2.89 6.23 -4.21
CA ILE A 259 4.19 6.59 -4.81
C ILE A 259 4.31 5.91 -6.17
N LEU A 260 4.03 4.62 -6.25
CA LEU A 260 4.12 3.87 -7.49
C LEU A 260 3.18 4.41 -8.58
N GLU A 261 1.95 4.78 -8.20
CA GLU A 261 0.97 5.43 -9.08
C GLU A 261 1.45 6.80 -9.57
N ALA A 262 2.07 7.59 -8.70
CA ALA A 262 2.65 8.88 -9.06
C ALA A 262 3.90 8.73 -9.96
N MET A 263 4.74 7.73 -9.71
CA MET A 263 5.86 7.39 -10.59
C MET A 263 5.36 7.03 -11.98
N GLU A 264 4.25 6.28 -12.08
CA GLU A 264 3.63 5.96 -13.38
C GLU A 264 3.11 7.20 -14.10
N ALA A 265 2.61 8.19 -13.38
CA ALA A 265 2.21 9.49 -13.92
C ALA A 265 3.42 10.41 -14.24
N GLY A 266 4.66 9.97 -14.02
CA GLY A 266 5.87 10.74 -14.26
C GLY A 266 6.12 11.86 -13.25
N LEU A 267 5.63 11.73 -12.01
CA LEU A 267 5.85 12.72 -10.97
C LEU A 267 7.16 12.50 -10.21
N PRO A 268 7.95 13.55 -9.93
CA PRO A 268 8.93 13.54 -8.86
C PRO A 268 8.29 13.23 -7.52
N ILE A 269 9.02 12.59 -6.63
CA ILE A 269 8.53 12.18 -5.31
C ILE A 269 9.31 12.90 -4.21
N VAL A 270 8.60 13.53 -3.28
CA VAL A 270 9.18 14.00 -2.02
C VAL A 270 8.46 13.31 -0.86
N SER A 271 9.18 12.54 -0.07
CA SER A 271 8.54 11.67 0.92
C SER A 271 9.27 11.67 2.24
N TYR A 272 8.54 11.41 3.33
CA TYR A 272 9.19 10.84 4.49
C TYR A 272 9.72 9.44 4.18
N ASP A 273 10.91 9.13 4.67
CA ASP A 273 11.47 7.79 4.67
C ASP A 273 10.89 7.01 5.86
N CYS A 274 9.60 6.72 5.77
CA CYS A 274 8.95 5.90 6.76
C CYS A 274 9.25 4.40 6.53
N PRO A 275 9.19 3.58 7.58
CA PRO A 275 9.44 2.15 7.44
C PRO A 275 8.62 1.49 6.31
N LYS A 276 9.33 0.71 5.48
CA LYS A 276 8.80 -0.27 4.52
C LYS A 276 8.01 0.33 3.34
N GLY A 277 8.62 1.16 2.53
CA GLY A 277 7.93 1.62 1.33
C GLY A 277 8.69 2.67 0.56
N PRO A 278 8.79 3.91 1.04
CA PRO A 278 9.37 4.99 0.25
C PRO A 278 10.77 4.71 -0.28
N SER A 279 11.71 4.23 0.54
CA SER A 279 13.08 3.90 0.13
C SER A 279 13.18 2.72 -0.87
N GLU A 280 12.15 1.90 -1.01
CA GLU A 280 12.09 0.89 -2.08
C GLU A 280 11.79 1.52 -3.46
N LEU A 281 11.04 2.62 -3.48
CA LEU A 281 10.53 3.25 -4.69
C LEU A 281 11.28 4.53 -5.06
N VAL A 282 11.80 5.25 -4.08
CA VAL A 282 12.46 6.55 -4.25
C VAL A 282 13.98 6.40 -4.08
N THR A 283 14.73 6.81 -5.08
CA THR A 283 16.19 6.96 -5.05
C THR A 283 16.52 8.45 -4.94
N ILE A 284 17.14 8.86 -3.84
CA ILE A 284 17.49 10.25 -3.58
C ILE A 284 18.38 10.78 -4.73
N GLY A 285 18.02 11.95 -5.26
CA GLY A 285 18.74 12.60 -6.35
C GLY A 285 18.49 12.02 -7.76
N ALA A 286 17.75 10.89 -7.85
CA ALA A 286 17.38 10.29 -9.13
C ALA A 286 15.90 10.55 -9.50
N ASN A 287 14.95 10.18 -8.62
CA ASN A 287 13.53 10.41 -8.87
C ASN A 287 12.82 11.14 -7.71
N GLY A 288 13.56 11.59 -6.69
CA GLY A 288 12.98 12.33 -5.59
C GLY A 288 13.92 12.59 -4.42
N TYR A 289 13.30 12.97 -3.30
CA TYR A 289 13.97 13.20 -2.02
C TYR A 289 13.25 12.46 -0.90
N LEU A 290 14.03 12.04 0.09
CA LEU A 290 13.55 11.42 1.33
C LEU A 290 13.99 12.24 2.54
N ALA A 291 13.08 12.48 3.47
CA ALA A 291 13.32 13.12 4.76
C ALA A 291 12.94 12.17 5.90
N LYS A 292 13.58 12.28 7.06
CA LYS A 292 13.18 11.50 8.24
C LYS A 292 11.75 11.83 8.65
N VAL A 293 11.01 10.85 9.15
CA VAL A 293 9.65 11.06 9.68
C VAL A 293 9.68 12.13 10.77
N GLY A 294 8.87 13.19 10.62
CA GLY A 294 8.81 14.34 11.52
C GLY A 294 9.75 15.50 11.16
N ASP A 295 10.70 15.31 10.25
CA ASP A 295 11.59 16.38 9.80
C ASP A 295 10.91 17.22 8.69
N THR A 296 10.06 18.13 9.12
CA THR A 296 9.30 19.02 8.22
C THR A 296 10.20 20.01 7.49
N MET A 297 11.36 20.36 8.04
CA MET A 297 12.29 21.29 7.39
C MET A 297 12.99 20.64 6.21
N THR A 298 13.56 19.44 6.36
CA THR A 298 14.17 18.69 5.26
C THR A 298 13.13 18.33 4.21
N LEU A 299 11.89 18.00 4.62
CA LEU A 299 10.79 17.77 3.66
C LEU A 299 10.50 19.04 2.84
N ALA A 300 10.38 20.20 3.48
CA ALA A 300 10.14 21.49 2.81
C ALA A 300 11.30 21.84 1.85
N GLN A 301 12.54 21.60 2.23
CA GLN A 301 13.71 21.80 1.37
C GLN A 301 13.65 20.92 0.12
N GLY A 302 13.31 19.63 0.27
CA GLY A 302 13.13 18.72 -0.85
C GLY A 302 12.02 19.19 -1.80
N ILE A 303 10.89 19.66 -1.26
CA ILE A 303 9.80 20.24 -2.06
C ILE A 303 10.29 21.48 -2.81
N CYS A 304 10.91 22.43 -2.12
CA CYS A 304 11.44 23.64 -2.75
C CYS A 304 12.43 23.32 -3.88
N SER A 305 13.33 22.36 -3.68
CA SER A 305 14.30 21.95 -4.71
C SER A 305 13.63 21.44 -5.98
N VAL A 306 12.54 20.68 -5.83
CA VAL A 306 11.78 20.15 -6.98
C VAL A 306 10.98 21.24 -7.68
N ILE A 307 10.31 22.12 -6.92
CA ILE A 307 9.40 23.11 -7.51
C ILE A 307 10.13 24.32 -8.11
N SER A 308 11.30 24.69 -7.59
CA SER A 308 12.10 25.82 -8.10
C SER A 308 12.89 25.49 -9.35
N ASN A 309 13.16 24.21 -9.65
CA ASN A 309 14.01 23.80 -10.77
C ASN A 309 13.25 22.89 -11.74
N GLU A 310 12.86 23.45 -12.88
CA GLU A 310 12.06 22.75 -13.89
C GLU A 310 12.84 21.60 -14.54
N GLU A 311 14.12 21.76 -14.81
CA GLU A 311 14.96 20.70 -15.39
C GLU A 311 15.11 19.52 -14.45
N LEU A 312 15.40 19.80 -13.17
CA LEU A 312 15.43 18.78 -12.13
C LEU A 312 14.09 18.05 -12.02
N ARG A 313 12.99 18.78 -12.04
CA ARG A 313 11.63 18.25 -11.98
C ARG A 313 11.34 17.32 -13.14
N LYS A 314 11.69 17.72 -14.38
CA LYS A 314 11.55 16.89 -15.59
C LYS A 314 12.44 15.63 -15.53
N ARG A 315 13.69 15.77 -15.12
CA ARG A 315 14.61 14.64 -14.96
C ARG A 315 14.10 13.63 -13.93
N PHE A 316 13.65 14.10 -12.76
CA PHE A 316 13.09 13.22 -11.74
C PHE A 316 11.79 12.55 -12.20
N GLY A 317 10.93 13.26 -12.91
CA GLY A 317 9.71 12.71 -13.49
C GLY A 317 9.99 11.61 -14.52
N ALA A 318 10.95 11.82 -15.41
CA ALA A 318 11.37 10.81 -16.40
C ALA A 318 11.92 9.55 -15.72
N GLU A 319 12.76 9.71 -14.70
CA GLU A 319 13.30 8.57 -13.93
C GLU A 319 12.22 7.87 -13.10
N SER A 320 11.25 8.61 -12.52
CA SER A 320 10.08 8.02 -11.89
C SER A 320 9.33 7.10 -12.85
N LYS A 321 9.03 7.59 -14.06
CA LYS A 321 8.33 6.81 -15.09
C LYS A 321 9.12 5.57 -15.50
N ARG A 322 10.43 5.72 -15.72
CA ARG A 322 11.30 4.60 -16.07
C ARG A 322 11.27 3.50 -14.98
N ARG A 323 11.43 3.89 -13.72
CA ARG A 323 11.39 2.96 -12.57
C ARG A 323 10.03 2.29 -12.38
N ALA A 324 8.93 3.02 -12.65
CA ALA A 324 7.59 2.43 -12.59
C ALA A 324 7.47 1.19 -13.50
N GLY A 325 8.17 1.16 -14.61
CA GLY A 325 8.26 0.01 -15.51
C GLY A 325 8.85 -1.27 -14.90
N ASP A 326 9.48 -1.20 -13.72
CA ASP A 326 9.96 -2.38 -12.99
C ASP A 326 8.84 -3.08 -12.20
N PHE A 327 7.70 -2.42 -12.04
CA PHE A 327 6.57 -2.87 -11.23
C PHE A 327 5.32 -3.19 -12.07
N THR A 328 5.48 -3.51 -13.35
CA THR A 328 4.35 -3.87 -14.21
C THR A 328 3.65 -5.14 -13.72
N LEU A 329 2.36 -5.24 -14.03
CA LEU A 329 1.55 -6.41 -13.66
C LEU A 329 2.18 -7.70 -14.20
N GLU A 330 2.62 -7.68 -15.45
CA GLU A 330 3.26 -8.84 -16.08
C GLU A 330 4.54 -9.29 -15.34
N LYS A 331 5.46 -8.36 -15.04
CA LYS A 331 6.70 -8.68 -14.29
C LYS A 331 6.40 -9.24 -12.90
N THR A 332 5.41 -8.68 -12.22
CA THR A 332 4.99 -9.16 -10.90
C THR A 332 4.35 -10.54 -11.00
N MET A 333 3.45 -10.75 -11.97
CA MET A 333 2.74 -12.02 -12.12
C MET A 333 3.64 -13.16 -12.59
N LYS A 334 4.70 -12.89 -13.35
CA LYS A 334 5.75 -13.89 -13.65
C LYS A 334 6.40 -14.45 -12.37
N LYS A 335 6.65 -13.59 -11.35
CA LYS A 335 7.20 -14.05 -10.06
C LYS A 335 6.17 -14.88 -9.28
N TRP A 336 4.91 -14.49 -9.30
CA TRP A 336 3.83 -15.25 -8.67
C TRP A 336 3.63 -16.61 -9.34
N ASP A 337 3.61 -16.68 -10.67
CA ASP A 337 3.51 -17.92 -11.44
C ASP A 337 4.68 -18.87 -11.13
N TYR A 338 5.91 -18.34 -11.09
CA TYR A 338 7.08 -19.12 -10.70
C TYR A 338 6.95 -19.69 -9.27
N LEU A 339 6.50 -18.85 -8.32
CA LEU A 339 6.27 -19.28 -6.93
C LEU A 339 5.20 -20.37 -6.86
N PHE A 340 4.08 -20.22 -7.57
CA PHE A 340 2.99 -21.21 -7.57
C PHE A 340 3.42 -22.54 -8.19
N LYS A 341 4.13 -22.51 -9.31
CA LYS A 341 4.69 -23.73 -9.94
C LYS A 341 5.70 -24.45 -9.05
N GLY A 342 6.39 -23.71 -8.18
CA GLY A 342 7.26 -24.28 -7.16
C GLY A 342 6.53 -24.83 -5.92
N CYS A 343 5.23 -24.64 -5.81
CA CYS A 343 4.40 -25.20 -4.75
C CYS A 343 3.93 -26.60 -5.16
N LYS A 344 4.50 -27.64 -4.56
CA LYS A 344 3.95 -29.01 -4.72
C LYS A 344 2.81 -29.17 -3.73
N SER A 345 1.68 -29.68 -4.17
CA SER A 345 0.61 -30.13 -3.27
C SER A 345 1.19 -31.13 -2.27
N LYS A 346 0.77 -31.03 -1.03
CA LYS A 346 1.11 -32.04 -0.02
C LYS A 346 0.45 -33.36 -0.42
N PRO A 347 1.16 -34.49 -0.33
CA PRO A 347 0.60 -35.79 -0.63
C PRO A 347 -0.58 -36.14 0.28
#